data_7b897d052fbd8d058eda9a082eb92cee
#
_entry.id   7b897d052fbd8d058eda9a082eb92cee
#
_cell.length_a   1.000
_cell.length_b   1.000
_cell.length_c   1.000
_cell.angle_alpha   90.00
_cell.angle_beta   90.00
_cell.angle_gamma   90.00
#
_symmetry.space_group_name_H-M   'P 1'
#
loop_
_entity.id
_entity.type
_entity.pdbx_description
1 polymer ?
#
loop_
_entity_poly.entity_id
_entity_poly.type
_entity_poly.pdbx_seq_one_letter_code
_entity_poly.pdbx_strand_id
1 'polypeptide(L)'
;MSNHFSAAMLKFPGDDPRLDLTDLFLLASPQTVGKTVLIFDVNPFMTGADFNPEAVHRLKVDNNGDTQADVAFSFVFSESSDGAQTGTVYVARGSQAREPEAVGRSSPTSRACSSLPC
;
A
#
# COMPACT_ATOMS: atom_id res chain seq x y z
N MET A 1 -21.48 -3.18 1.02
CA MET A 1 -21.14 -2.53 2.30
C MET A 1 -19.75 -3.00 2.67
N SER A 2 -18.81 -2.09 2.75
CA SER A 2 -17.49 -2.39 3.27
C SER A 2 -17.63 -2.66 4.78
N ASN A 3 -17.09 -3.77 5.25
CA ASN A 3 -17.11 -4.10 6.67
C ASN A 3 -15.84 -3.53 7.29
N HIS A 4 -15.94 -2.34 7.86
CA HIS A 4 -14.82 -1.59 8.43
C HIS A 4 -14.22 -2.22 9.69
N PHE A 5 -14.79 -3.31 10.15
CA PHE A 5 -14.29 -4.04 11.32
C PHE A 5 -13.94 -5.44 10.91
N SER A 6 -12.70 -5.82 11.10
CA SER A 6 -12.30 -7.21 11.08
C SER A 6 -13.21 -8.00 11.98
N ALA A 7 -13.67 -9.18 11.54
CA ALA A 7 -14.50 -10.03 12.38
C ALA A 7 -13.79 -10.22 13.73
N ALA A 8 -14.54 -10.21 14.81
CA ALA A 8 -14.05 -10.23 16.19
C ALA A 8 -13.11 -11.41 16.53
N MET A 9 -12.95 -12.34 15.60
CA MET A 9 -12.10 -13.53 15.71
C MET A 9 -10.84 -13.47 14.81
N LEU A 10 -10.70 -12.42 13.99
CA LEU A 10 -9.51 -12.25 13.13
C LEU A 10 -8.45 -11.46 13.92
N LYS A 11 -7.27 -12.01 13.98
CA LYS A 11 -6.09 -11.34 14.53
C LYS A 11 -5.31 -10.68 13.41
N PHE A 12 -4.72 -9.53 13.70
CA PHE A 12 -3.80 -8.87 12.80
C PHE A 12 -2.54 -9.73 12.60
N PRO A 13 -1.86 -9.65 11.46
CA PRO A 13 -0.57 -10.27 11.29
C PRO A 13 0.39 -9.83 12.40
N GLY A 14 0.96 -10.79 13.13
CA GLY A 14 1.88 -10.50 14.24
C GLY A 14 1.28 -9.77 15.45
N ASP A 15 -0.06 -9.75 15.58
CA ASP A 15 -0.80 -8.96 16.57
C ASP A 15 -0.51 -7.44 16.49
N ASP A 16 -0.01 -6.95 15.35
CA ASP A 16 0.25 -5.51 15.11
C ASP A 16 -0.93 -4.84 14.39
N PRO A 17 -1.69 -3.96 15.07
CA PRO A 17 -2.83 -3.29 14.48
C PRO A 17 -2.46 -2.36 13.30
N ARG A 18 -1.20 -1.96 13.18
CA ARG A 18 -0.70 -1.17 12.05
C ARG A 18 -0.69 -1.95 10.73
N LEU A 19 -0.92 -3.26 10.79
CA LEU A 19 -1.03 -4.15 9.62
C LEU A 19 -2.49 -4.46 9.25
N ASP A 20 -3.46 -3.89 9.97
CA ASP A 20 -4.88 -4.07 9.68
C ASP A 20 -5.29 -3.18 8.50
N LEU A 21 -5.45 -3.80 7.34
CA LEU A 21 -5.98 -3.17 6.13
C LEU A 21 -7.51 -3.23 6.18
N THR A 22 -8.17 -2.09 6.20
CA THR A 22 -9.62 -2.03 6.35
C THR A 22 -10.35 -1.72 5.06
N ASP A 23 -9.92 -0.71 4.34
CA ASP A 23 -10.60 -0.25 3.15
C ASP A 23 -9.66 0.01 1.98
N LEU A 24 -10.16 -0.26 0.79
CA LEU A 24 -9.50 0.06 -0.46
C LEU A 24 -10.50 0.75 -1.39
N PHE A 25 -10.16 1.95 -1.82
CA PHE A 25 -10.96 2.70 -2.78
C PHE A 25 -10.19 2.91 -4.08
N LEU A 26 -10.90 2.77 -5.18
CA LEU A 26 -10.42 3.07 -6.53
C LEU A 26 -11.44 3.97 -7.20
N LEU A 27 -11.03 5.19 -7.54
CA LEU A 27 -11.93 6.16 -8.15
C LEU A 27 -11.22 7.00 -9.22
N ALA A 28 -12.00 7.53 -10.16
CA ALA A 28 -11.48 8.52 -11.11
C ALA A 28 -11.09 9.80 -10.36
N SER A 29 -9.97 10.41 -10.77
CA SER A 29 -9.55 11.67 -10.16
C SER A 29 -10.55 12.78 -10.46
N PRO A 30 -11.10 13.47 -9.45
CA PRO A 30 -11.99 14.60 -9.66
C PRO A 30 -11.27 15.85 -10.21
N GLN A 31 -9.94 15.89 -10.05
CA GLN A 31 -9.14 17.07 -10.42
C GLN A 31 -8.43 16.91 -11.77
N THR A 32 -8.14 15.68 -12.17
CA THR A 32 -7.34 15.42 -13.37
C THR A 32 -7.95 14.32 -14.20
N VAL A 33 -8.43 14.66 -15.37
CA VAL A 33 -9.01 13.71 -16.33
C VAL A 33 -7.99 12.65 -16.73
N GLY A 34 -8.42 11.39 -16.76
CA GLY A 34 -7.58 10.25 -17.14
C GLY A 34 -6.63 9.76 -16.05
N LYS A 35 -6.74 10.29 -14.82
CA LYS A 35 -6.04 9.77 -13.66
C LYS A 35 -6.96 9.03 -12.71
N THR A 36 -6.39 8.06 -12.00
CA THR A 36 -7.05 7.26 -10.99
C THR A 36 -6.46 7.59 -9.62
N VAL A 37 -7.31 7.63 -8.63
CA VAL A 37 -6.94 7.73 -7.20
C VAL A 37 -7.11 6.37 -6.58
N LEU A 38 -6.06 5.90 -5.90
CA LEU A 38 -6.06 4.73 -5.05
C LEU A 38 -5.95 5.21 -3.60
N ILE A 39 -6.85 4.76 -2.74
CA ILE A 39 -6.81 5.03 -1.31
C ILE A 39 -6.91 3.69 -0.60
N PHE A 40 -6.04 3.44 0.35
CA PHE A 40 -6.18 2.32 1.25
C PHE A 40 -6.00 2.79 2.70
N ASP A 41 -6.81 2.25 3.57
CA ASP A 41 -6.84 2.59 4.98
C ASP A 41 -6.27 1.43 5.81
N VAL A 42 -5.40 1.80 6.74
CA VAL A 42 -4.79 0.87 7.68
C VAL A 42 -4.92 1.40 9.10
N ASN A 43 -4.82 0.53 10.10
CA ASN A 43 -4.84 0.88 11.52
C ASN A 43 -6.09 1.71 11.92
N PRO A 44 -7.30 1.15 11.80
CA PRO A 44 -8.56 1.90 11.98
C PRO A 44 -8.74 2.47 13.39
N PHE A 45 -8.04 1.92 14.36
CA PHE A 45 -8.11 2.39 15.76
C PHE A 45 -7.01 3.38 16.11
N MET A 46 -6.14 3.74 15.14
CA MET A 46 -5.01 4.66 15.34
C MET A 46 -4.12 4.30 16.53
N THR A 47 -3.99 3.01 16.80
CA THR A 47 -3.14 2.50 17.88
C THR A 47 -1.69 2.58 17.43
N GLY A 48 -0.94 3.54 17.96
CA GLY A 48 0.38 3.90 17.45
C GLY A 48 0.23 4.56 16.08
N ALA A 49 0.42 5.88 15.99
CA ALA A 49 0.08 6.66 14.79
C ALA A 49 0.94 6.35 13.56
N ASP A 50 1.99 5.57 13.72
CA ASP A 50 2.98 5.32 12.67
C ASP A 50 2.64 4.06 11.86
N PHE A 51 3.00 4.06 10.57
CA PHE A 51 3.04 2.83 9.78
C PHE A 51 4.16 1.91 10.27
N ASN A 52 3.98 0.59 10.17
CA ASN A 52 5.03 -0.34 10.52
C ASN A 52 6.19 -0.27 9.49
N PRO A 53 7.42 0.11 9.90
CA PRO A 53 8.54 0.26 8.97
C PRO A 53 9.09 -1.07 8.43
N GLU A 54 8.78 -2.19 9.08
CA GLU A 54 9.15 -3.52 8.60
C GLU A 54 8.12 -4.10 7.62
N ALA A 55 6.96 -3.44 7.47
CA ALA A 55 5.90 -3.90 6.60
C ALA A 55 5.98 -3.27 5.20
N VAL A 56 5.52 -4.05 4.23
CA VAL A 56 5.29 -3.59 2.87
C VAL A 56 3.82 -3.69 2.56
N HIS A 57 3.19 -2.54 2.35
CA HIS A 57 1.82 -2.51 1.88
C HIS A 57 1.83 -2.53 0.35
N ARG A 58 1.26 -3.58 -0.24
CA ARG A 58 1.32 -3.77 -1.68
C ARG A 58 -0.06 -3.86 -2.30
N LEU A 59 -0.35 -2.94 -3.21
CA LEU A 59 -1.55 -2.92 -4.03
C LEU A 59 -1.24 -3.48 -5.41
N LYS A 60 -1.98 -4.50 -5.82
CA LYS A 60 -1.87 -5.12 -7.15
C LYS A 60 -3.08 -4.74 -7.99
N VAL A 61 -2.84 -4.34 -9.22
CA VAL A 61 -3.87 -3.94 -10.17
C VAL A 61 -3.79 -4.85 -11.39
N ASP A 62 -4.90 -5.49 -11.70
CA ASP A 62 -5.16 -6.22 -12.94
C ASP A 62 -5.93 -5.28 -13.87
N ASN A 63 -5.36 -4.93 -15.02
CA ASN A 63 -5.96 -3.99 -15.97
C ASN A 63 -6.76 -4.68 -17.07
N ASN A 64 -6.58 -5.98 -17.26
CA ASN A 64 -7.12 -6.71 -18.39
C ASN A 64 -8.14 -7.80 -18.00
N GLY A 65 -8.27 -8.09 -16.70
CA GLY A 65 -9.23 -9.06 -16.16
C GLY A 65 -8.76 -10.52 -16.24
N ASP A 66 -7.43 -10.75 -16.39
CA ASP A 66 -6.87 -12.10 -16.44
C ASP A 66 -6.50 -12.67 -15.06
N THR A 67 -6.84 -11.97 -13.99
CA THR A 67 -6.54 -12.29 -12.58
C THR A 67 -5.06 -12.22 -12.22
N GLN A 68 -4.22 -11.69 -13.09
CA GLN A 68 -2.82 -11.46 -12.82
C GLN A 68 -2.52 -9.97 -12.70
N ALA A 69 -1.59 -9.61 -11.83
CA ALA A 69 -1.23 -8.21 -11.67
C ALA A 69 -0.44 -7.69 -12.88
N ASP A 70 -0.89 -6.60 -13.47
CA ASP A 70 -0.18 -5.84 -14.51
C ASP A 70 0.67 -4.72 -13.92
N VAL A 71 0.20 -4.15 -12.81
CA VAL A 71 0.89 -3.09 -12.06
C VAL A 71 0.81 -3.41 -10.56
N ALA A 72 1.89 -3.14 -9.85
CA ALA A 72 1.89 -3.19 -8.40
C ALA A 72 2.54 -1.93 -7.81
N PHE A 73 1.93 -1.40 -6.78
CA PHE A 73 2.44 -0.29 -5.97
C PHE A 73 2.81 -0.85 -4.60
N SER A 74 4.07 -0.69 -4.21
CA SER A 74 4.57 -1.13 -2.91
C SER A 74 4.97 0.10 -2.10
N PHE A 75 4.38 0.24 -0.92
CA PHE A 75 4.61 1.33 0.00
C PHE A 75 5.47 0.81 1.16
N VAL A 76 6.58 1.49 1.39
CA VAL A 76 7.53 1.21 2.46
C VAL A 76 7.71 2.49 3.27
N PHE A 77 7.67 2.37 4.57
CA PHE A 77 7.80 3.51 5.48
C PHE A 77 9.12 3.44 6.25
N SER A 78 9.71 4.59 6.55
CA SER A 78 10.89 4.68 7.40
C SER A 78 10.53 4.42 8.87
N GLU A 79 11.53 4.30 9.71
CA GLU A 79 11.35 4.52 11.15
C GLU A 79 10.84 5.94 11.39
N SER A 80 10.06 6.11 12.46
CA SER A 80 9.58 7.42 12.88
C SER A 80 10.72 8.23 13.48
N SER A 81 10.86 9.46 13.04
CA SER A 81 11.81 10.43 13.59
C SER A 81 11.11 11.75 13.82
N ASP A 82 11.16 12.24 15.05
CA ASP A 82 10.48 13.49 15.46
C ASP A 82 8.97 13.53 15.16
N GLY A 83 8.32 12.36 15.23
CA GLY A 83 6.89 12.23 14.95
C GLY A 83 6.53 12.25 13.45
N ALA A 84 7.52 12.08 12.59
CA ALA A 84 7.33 12.00 11.15
C ALA A 84 7.93 10.74 10.55
N GLN A 85 7.25 10.19 9.54
CA GLN A 85 7.75 9.08 8.73
C GLN A 85 7.83 9.50 7.27
N THR A 86 8.76 8.91 6.54
CA THR A 86 8.86 9.04 5.08
C THR A 86 8.31 7.80 4.41
N GLY A 87 7.34 7.98 3.53
CA GLY A 87 6.80 6.92 2.68
C GLY A 87 7.53 6.89 1.33
N THR A 88 7.95 5.72 0.89
CA THR A 88 8.51 5.49 -0.45
C THR A 88 7.59 4.55 -1.22
N VAL A 89 7.26 4.92 -2.46
CA VAL A 89 6.41 4.11 -3.34
C VAL A 89 7.26 3.51 -4.46
N TYR A 90 7.21 2.21 -4.60
CA TYR A 90 7.82 1.47 -5.70
C TYR A 90 6.74 1.00 -6.66
N VAL A 91 6.95 1.19 -7.95
CA VAL A 91 6.02 0.75 -9.00
C VAL A 91 6.65 -0.37 -9.81
N ALA A 92 6.01 -1.52 -9.83
CA ALA A 92 6.38 -2.66 -10.66
C ALA A 92 5.34 -2.86 -11.78
N ARG A 93 5.76 -3.36 -12.95
CA ARG A 93 4.90 -3.60 -14.10
C ARG A 93 5.16 -4.95 -14.73
N GLY A 94 4.14 -5.50 -15.40
CA GLY A 94 4.22 -6.80 -16.10
C GLY A 94 4.58 -7.94 -15.15
N SER A 95 5.53 -8.79 -15.52
CA SER A 95 5.93 -9.96 -14.72
C SER A 95 6.41 -9.58 -13.32
N GLN A 96 7.08 -8.45 -13.16
CA GLN A 96 7.54 -7.96 -11.85
C GLN A 96 6.39 -7.58 -10.91
N ALA A 97 5.23 -7.18 -11.45
CA ALA A 97 4.05 -6.90 -10.64
C ALA A 97 3.49 -8.14 -9.95
N ARG A 98 3.78 -9.33 -10.48
CA ARG A 98 3.31 -10.63 -10.00
C ARG A 98 4.16 -11.20 -8.89
N GLU A 99 5.45 -10.84 -8.87
CA GLU A 99 6.41 -11.37 -7.89
C GLU A 99 6.11 -10.88 -6.48
N PRO A 100 6.11 -11.77 -5.47
CA PRO A 100 5.81 -11.40 -4.09
C PRO A 100 6.90 -10.51 -3.46
N GLU A 101 8.15 -10.64 -3.91
CA GLU A 101 9.32 -10.01 -3.28
C GLU A 101 9.87 -8.79 -4.01
N ALA A 102 9.17 -8.23 -4.99
CA ALA A 102 9.64 -7.07 -5.76
C ALA A 102 9.68 -5.78 -4.91
N VAL A 103 10.06 -5.91 -3.64
CA VAL A 103 10.20 -4.79 -2.73
C VAL A 103 11.65 -4.61 -2.37
N GLY A 104 12.19 -3.44 -2.72
CA GLY A 104 13.40 -2.92 -2.12
C GLY A 104 14.73 -3.47 -2.65
N ARG A 105 14.76 -4.32 -3.66
CA ARG A 105 15.97 -4.53 -4.43
C ARG A 105 15.89 -3.72 -5.70
N SER A 106 16.84 -2.85 -5.87
CA SER A 106 17.08 -2.02 -7.05
C SER A 106 16.99 -2.84 -8.35
N SER A 107 15.77 -3.10 -8.80
CA SER A 107 15.54 -3.45 -10.18
C SER A 107 15.57 -2.16 -10.98
N PRO A 108 16.27 -2.07 -12.11
CA PRO A 108 16.39 -0.84 -12.90
C PRO A 108 15.06 -0.31 -13.45
N THR A 109 13.96 -0.98 -13.17
CA THR A 109 12.61 -0.62 -13.58
C THR A 109 11.70 -0.11 -12.44
N SER A 110 12.11 -0.16 -11.19
CA SER A 110 11.36 0.43 -10.09
C SER A 110 11.75 1.90 -9.95
N ARG A 111 10.87 2.80 -10.36
CA ARG A 111 11.02 4.23 -10.04
C ARG A 111 10.51 4.46 -8.64
N ALA A 112 11.39 4.96 -7.76
CA ALA A 112 10.95 5.61 -6.54
C ALA A 112 10.18 6.87 -6.96
N CYS A 113 8.89 6.92 -6.70
CA CYS A 113 8.14 8.16 -6.77
C CYS A 113 8.43 8.93 -5.48
N SER A 114 8.78 10.20 -5.61
CA SER A 114 9.19 11.10 -4.55
C SER A 114 8.26 11.06 -3.33
N SER A 115 8.87 11.15 -2.16
CA SER A 115 8.30 11.27 -0.83
C SER A 115 7.00 12.08 -0.79
N LEU A 116 5.95 11.46 -0.28
CA LEU A 116 4.79 12.18 0.22
C LEU A 116 5.07 12.52 1.68
N PRO A 117 5.04 13.79 2.08
CA PRO A 117 4.99 14.12 3.48
C PRO A 117 3.63 13.64 4.03
N CYS A 118 3.68 12.87 5.08
CA CYS A 118 2.51 12.55 5.89
C CYS A 118 2.10 13.76 6.72
#